data_e0230ce2982eeec58f2dce39c2dfcdd5
#
_entry.id   e0230ce2982eeec58f2dce39c2dfcdd5
#
_cell.length_a   1.000
_cell.length_b   1.000
_cell.length_c   1.000
_cell.angle_alpha   90.00
_cell.angle_beta   90.00
_cell.angle_gamma   90.00
#
_symmetry.space_group_name_H-M   'P 1'
#
loop_
_entity.id
_entity.type
_entity.pdbx_description
1 polymer ?
#
loop_
_entity_poly.entity_id
_entity_poly.type
_entity_poly.pdbx_seq_one_letter_code
_entity_poly.pdbx_strand_id
1 'polypeptide(L)'
;MTIEIKKNVDELVLEITGRVDTITAPALDKTINENLEGVKTLILDLKSLEYISSAGLRVLLSAQKKMQQVGVMKVVNVCELVMEVFEMTGFADILAIE
;
A
#
# COMPACT_ATOMS: atom_id res chain seq x y z
N MET A 1 -9.31 -5.58 -9.00
CA MET A 1 -8.47 -4.53 -8.39
C MET A 1 -8.18 -3.44 -9.41
N THR A 2 -8.31 -2.20 -9.01
CA THR A 2 -7.94 -1.05 -9.84
C THR A 2 -6.98 -0.18 -9.03
N ILE A 3 -6.01 0.42 -9.70
CA ILE A 3 -5.07 1.32 -9.05
C ILE A 3 -5.06 2.63 -9.81
N GLU A 4 -5.40 3.71 -9.13
CA GLU A 4 -5.29 5.05 -9.68
C GLU A 4 -4.00 5.68 -9.17
N ILE A 5 -3.19 6.18 -10.10
CA ILE A 5 -1.86 6.69 -9.81
C ILE A 5 -1.86 8.21 -9.91
N LYS A 6 -1.45 8.86 -8.83
CA LYS A 6 -1.30 10.32 -8.79
C LYS A 6 0.11 10.65 -8.34
N LYS A 7 0.91 11.22 -9.23
CA LYS A 7 2.29 11.57 -8.91
C LYS A 7 2.49 13.07 -8.96
N ASN A 8 3.13 13.62 -7.93
CA ASN A 8 3.36 15.05 -7.80
C ASN A 8 4.75 15.27 -7.21
N VAL A 9 5.69 15.76 -8.03
CA VAL A 9 7.10 15.97 -7.67
C VAL A 9 7.70 14.69 -7.09
N ASP A 10 7.82 14.60 -5.76
CA ASP A 10 8.39 13.43 -5.07
C ASP A 10 7.35 12.66 -4.25
N GLU A 11 6.06 12.96 -4.46
CA GLU A 11 4.98 12.25 -3.78
C GLU A 11 4.20 11.37 -4.76
N LEU A 12 3.96 10.13 -4.36
CA LEU A 12 3.16 9.18 -5.12
C LEU A 12 1.97 8.74 -4.29
N VAL A 13 0.77 8.94 -4.83
CA VAL A 13 -0.46 8.45 -4.20
C VAL A 13 -1.04 7.35 -5.06
N LEU A 14 -1.29 6.20 -4.46
CA LEU A 14 -1.95 5.08 -5.12
C LEU A 14 -3.28 4.84 -4.43
N GLU A 15 -4.37 5.03 -5.18
CA GLU A 15 -5.71 4.70 -4.71
C GLU A 15 -6.03 3.28 -5.18
N ILE A 16 -6.18 2.35 -4.25
CA ILE A 16 -6.37 0.94 -4.55
C ILE A 16 -7.83 0.57 -4.28
N THR A 17 -8.51 0.07 -5.32
CA THR A 17 -9.93 -0.28 -5.26
C THR A 17 -10.12 -1.77 -5.42
N GLY A 18 -11.02 -2.35 -4.62
CA GLY A 18 -11.42 -3.74 -4.73
C GLY A 18 -10.66 -4.64 -3.79
N ARG A 19 -10.06 -5.70 -4.32
CA ARG A 19 -9.43 -6.75 -3.52
C ARG A 19 -7.95 -6.91 -3.90
N VAL A 20 -7.10 -7.02 -2.91
CA VAL A 20 -5.71 -7.43 -3.13
C VAL A 20 -5.56 -8.84 -2.57
N ASP A 21 -5.41 -9.80 -3.45
CA ASP A 21 -5.31 -11.22 -3.12
C ASP A 21 -4.12 -11.84 -3.85
N THR A 22 -4.03 -13.17 -3.82
CA THR A 22 -2.94 -13.90 -4.46
C THR A 22 -2.84 -13.62 -5.97
N ILE A 23 -3.98 -13.37 -6.61
CA ILE A 23 -4.03 -13.12 -8.06
C ILE A 23 -3.64 -11.69 -8.39
N THR A 24 -4.10 -10.71 -7.61
CA THR A 24 -3.90 -9.29 -7.90
C THR A 24 -2.64 -8.69 -7.26
N ALA A 25 -2.12 -9.31 -6.20
CA ALA A 25 -0.94 -8.80 -5.51
C ALA A 25 0.28 -8.58 -6.43
N PRO A 26 0.60 -9.47 -7.39
CA PRO A 26 1.71 -9.23 -8.31
C PRO A 26 1.56 -7.95 -9.13
N ALA A 27 0.34 -7.62 -9.55
CA ALA A 27 0.09 -6.39 -10.30
C ALA A 27 0.29 -5.15 -9.42
N LEU A 28 -0.11 -5.22 -8.16
CA LEU A 28 0.13 -4.12 -7.22
C LEU A 28 1.63 -3.92 -7.00
N ASP A 29 2.36 -5.00 -6.77
CA ASP A 29 3.81 -4.95 -6.58
C ASP A 29 4.51 -4.32 -7.79
N LYS A 30 4.12 -4.74 -8.98
CA LYS A 30 4.68 -4.20 -10.22
C LYS A 30 4.40 -2.69 -10.34
N THR A 31 3.18 -2.27 -10.07
CA THR A 31 2.78 -0.86 -10.16
C THR A 31 3.59 -0.02 -9.17
N ILE A 32 3.76 -0.49 -7.95
CA ILE A 32 4.56 0.22 -6.96
C ILE A 32 6.00 0.35 -7.46
N ASN A 33 6.62 -0.75 -7.86
CA ASN A 33 8.03 -0.76 -8.26
C ASN A 33 8.31 0.10 -9.50
N GLU A 34 7.37 0.15 -10.43
CA GLU A 34 7.54 0.95 -11.65
C GLU A 34 7.43 2.46 -11.40
N ASN A 35 6.90 2.88 -10.24
CA ASN A 35 6.62 4.28 -9.96
C ASN A 35 7.41 4.87 -8.80
N LEU A 36 8.29 4.10 -8.17
CA LEU A 36 9.00 4.55 -6.96
C LEU A 36 10.22 5.43 -7.21
N GLU A 37 10.74 5.49 -8.43
CA GLU A 37 11.95 6.27 -8.70
C GLU A 37 11.73 7.75 -8.38
N GLY A 38 12.58 8.31 -7.52
CA GLY A 38 12.49 9.71 -7.11
C GLY A 38 11.42 10.01 -6.08
N VAL A 39 10.67 9.01 -5.63
CA VAL A 39 9.58 9.20 -4.67
C VAL A 39 10.14 9.26 -3.25
N LYS A 40 9.77 10.30 -2.51
CA LYS A 40 10.14 10.47 -1.10
C LYS A 40 8.96 10.17 -0.17
N THR A 41 7.72 10.30 -0.66
CA THR A 41 6.52 9.99 0.11
C THR A 41 5.61 9.13 -0.73
N LEU A 42 5.33 7.91 -0.25
CA LEU A 42 4.37 7.01 -0.86
C LEU A 42 3.13 6.96 0.02
N ILE A 43 1.98 7.28 -0.56
CA ILE A 43 0.71 7.23 0.15
C ILE A 43 -0.17 6.18 -0.51
N LEU A 44 -0.60 5.21 0.27
CA LEU A 44 -1.56 4.19 -0.17
C LEU A 44 -2.92 4.58 0.38
N ASP A 45 -3.84 4.98 -0.49
CA ASP A 45 -5.20 5.32 -0.11
C ASP A 45 -6.06 4.08 -0.28
N LEU A 46 -6.53 3.56 0.84
CA LEU A 46 -7.26 2.30 0.90
C LEU A 46 -8.75 2.48 1.16
N LYS A 47 -9.31 3.67 0.93
CA LYS A 47 -10.73 3.92 1.22
C LYS A 47 -11.67 3.00 0.45
N SER A 48 -11.27 2.55 -0.73
CA SER A 48 -12.07 1.66 -1.58
C SER A 48 -11.51 0.23 -1.63
N LEU A 49 -10.56 -0.09 -0.78
CA LEU A 49 -10.05 -1.44 -0.66
C LEU A 49 -10.97 -2.25 0.25
N GLU A 50 -11.47 -3.38 -0.25
CA GLU A 50 -12.45 -4.21 0.45
C GLU A 50 -11.81 -5.38 1.19
N TYR A 51 -10.64 -5.83 0.71
CA TYR A 51 -9.99 -7.03 1.25
C TYR A 51 -8.51 -7.05 0.90
N ILE A 52 -7.69 -7.55 1.82
CA ILE A 52 -6.27 -7.79 1.57
C ILE A 52 -5.88 -9.15 2.12
N SER A 53 -5.19 -9.95 1.29
CA SER A 53 -4.69 -11.27 1.67
C SER A 53 -3.25 -11.18 2.19
N SER A 54 -2.70 -12.33 2.64
CA SER A 54 -1.31 -12.40 3.05
C SER A 54 -0.35 -12.02 1.90
N ALA A 55 -0.71 -12.36 0.66
CA ALA A 55 0.08 -11.96 -0.49
C ALA A 55 0.12 -10.44 -0.65
N GLY A 56 -1.03 -9.79 -0.44
CA GLY A 56 -1.11 -8.33 -0.45
C GLY A 56 -0.31 -7.70 0.69
N LEU A 57 -0.38 -8.27 1.87
CA LEU A 57 0.39 -7.79 3.02
C LEU A 57 1.90 -7.85 2.75
N ARG A 58 2.37 -8.89 2.08
CA ARG A 58 3.79 -8.98 1.70
C ARG A 58 4.20 -7.86 0.75
N VAL A 59 3.31 -7.48 -0.17
CA VAL A 59 3.58 -6.36 -1.08
C VAL A 59 3.71 -5.06 -0.28
N LEU A 60 2.81 -4.82 0.67
CA LEU A 60 2.90 -3.63 1.53
C LEU A 60 4.18 -3.63 2.36
N LEU A 61 4.57 -4.78 2.89
CA LEU A 61 5.80 -4.89 3.67
C LEU A 61 7.02 -4.58 2.80
N SER A 62 7.07 -5.12 1.59
CA SER A 62 8.15 -4.85 0.64
C SER A 62 8.24 -3.36 0.32
N ALA A 63 7.11 -2.71 0.06
CA ALA A 63 7.07 -1.28 -0.21
C ALA A 63 7.54 -0.47 0.99
N GLN A 64 7.12 -0.85 2.20
CA GLN A 64 7.53 -0.20 3.44
C GLN A 64 9.05 -0.24 3.60
N LYS A 65 9.64 -1.41 3.38
CA LYS A 65 11.09 -1.57 3.51
C LYS A 65 11.85 -0.71 2.51
N LYS A 66 11.37 -0.65 1.26
CA LYS A 66 11.99 0.18 0.23
C LYS A 66 11.90 1.66 0.59
N MET A 67 10.73 2.10 1.05
CA MET A 67 10.51 3.51 1.38
C MET A 67 11.29 3.94 2.62
N GLN A 68 11.54 3.06 3.56
CA GLN A 68 12.34 3.39 4.74
C GLN A 68 13.76 3.86 4.39
N GLN A 69 14.27 3.44 3.25
CA GLN A 69 15.60 3.81 2.80
C GLN A 69 15.67 5.18 2.14
N VAL A 70 14.56 5.68 1.63
CA VAL A 70 14.54 6.92 0.82
C VAL A 70 13.54 7.96 1.32
N GLY A 71 12.61 7.60 2.18
CA GLY A 71 11.58 8.52 2.65
C GLY A 71 10.59 7.85 3.57
N VAL A 72 9.30 8.09 3.34
CA VAL A 72 8.23 7.55 4.18
C VAL A 72 7.12 6.93 3.34
N MET A 73 6.43 5.96 3.92
CA MET A 73 5.21 5.39 3.37
C MET A 73 4.09 5.58 4.39
N LYS A 74 2.94 6.04 3.92
CA LYS A 74 1.75 6.23 4.74
C LYS A 74 0.60 5.44 4.16
N VAL A 75 -0.25 4.92 5.03
CA VAL A 75 -1.46 4.20 4.63
C VAL A 75 -2.63 4.98 5.21
N VAL A 76 -3.55 5.42 4.35
CA VAL A 76 -4.65 6.29 4.76
C VAL A 76 -6.00 5.70 4.40
N ASN A 77 -7.03 6.13 5.12
CA ASN A 77 -8.43 5.76 4.86
C ASN A 77 -8.67 4.25 4.91
N VAL A 78 -8.07 3.58 5.87
CA VAL A 78 -8.21 2.14 6.03
C VAL A 78 -9.60 1.81 6.58
N CYS A 79 -10.35 0.96 5.87
CA CYS A 79 -11.66 0.54 6.35
C CYS A 79 -11.51 -0.44 7.53
N GLU A 80 -12.61 -0.63 8.26
CA GLU A 80 -12.61 -1.43 9.49
C GLU A 80 -12.13 -2.86 9.24
N LEU A 81 -12.60 -3.50 8.17
CA LEU A 81 -12.21 -4.89 7.87
C LEU A 81 -10.71 -5.01 7.59
N VAL A 82 -10.16 -4.10 6.80
CA VAL A 82 -8.72 -4.12 6.48
C VAL A 82 -7.91 -3.78 7.72
N MET A 83 -8.40 -2.85 8.55
CA MET A 83 -7.72 -2.53 9.80
C MET A 83 -7.66 -3.73 10.75
N GLU A 84 -8.73 -4.53 10.81
CA GLU A 84 -8.73 -5.75 11.60
C GLU A 84 -7.63 -6.71 11.13
N VAL A 85 -7.46 -6.84 9.81
CA VAL A 85 -6.40 -7.69 9.26
C VAL A 85 -5.03 -7.15 9.67
N PHE A 86 -4.82 -5.84 9.61
CA PHE A 86 -3.55 -5.23 10.03
C PHE A 86 -3.29 -5.49 11.52
N GLU A 87 -4.30 -5.37 12.35
CA GLU A 87 -4.16 -5.61 13.79
C GLU A 87 -3.85 -7.08 14.10
N MET A 88 -4.58 -8.01 13.47
CA MET A 88 -4.39 -9.44 13.68
C MET A 88 -3.02 -9.95 13.22
N THR A 89 -2.45 -9.32 12.20
CA THR A 89 -1.17 -9.75 11.62
C THR A 89 0.03 -8.99 12.18
N GLY A 90 -0.20 -7.99 13.03
CA GLY A 90 0.86 -7.14 13.55
C GLY A 90 1.27 -6.01 12.62
N PHE A 91 0.66 -5.89 11.44
CA PHE A 91 1.00 -4.85 10.48
C PHE A 91 0.61 -3.46 10.95
N ALA A 92 -0.36 -3.35 11.87
CA ALA A 92 -0.73 -2.06 12.45
C ALA A 92 0.45 -1.39 13.16
N ASP A 93 1.40 -2.18 13.67
CA ASP A 93 2.59 -1.68 14.33
C ASP A 93 3.75 -1.42 13.37
N ILE A 94 3.66 -1.94 12.15
CA ILE A 94 4.72 -1.80 11.13
C ILE A 94 4.43 -0.62 10.20
N LEU A 95 3.17 -0.46 9.82
CA LEU A 95 2.74 0.57 8.86
C LEU A 95 2.42 1.88 9.56
N ALA A 96 2.72 3.00 8.89
CA ALA A 96 2.29 4.32 9.36
C ALA A 96 0.85 4.55 8.88
N ILE A 97 -0.10 4.19 9.71
CA ILE A 97 -1.53 4.30 9.39
C ILE A 97 -2.06 5.63 9.91
N GLU A 98 -2.71 6.38 9.02
CA GLU A 98 -3.29 7.68 9.36
C GLU A 98 -4.76 7.76 9.04
#